data_720abeb1978f82d4917bc1a4d34d45c3
#
_entry.id   720abeb1978f82d4917bc1a4d34d45c3
#
_cell.length_a   1.000
_cell.length_b   1.000
_cell.length_c   1.000
_cell.angle_alpha   90.00
_cell.angle_beta   90.00
_cell.angle_gamma   90.00
#
_symmetry.space_group_name_H-M   'P 1'
#
loop_
_entity.id
_entity.type
_entity.pdbx_description
1 polymer ?
#
loop_
_entity_poly.entity_id
_entity_poly.type
_entity_poly.pdbx_seq_one_letter_code
_entity_poly.pdbx_strand_id
1 'polypeptide(L)'
;MKIARHLAPSSIALTLTFALTTGWHAPGRAAEGDVKLVRATLSRSLSAPFLWGFNSIGEKYGLRVQVLDAITNADQQRNIQTGGVEIGSVGYQSPAGMAEQNVQNVKIIAGMYVGGQNLIMRKGVELKTWKDIEGKKIGRPPGTYAGILFTLAAQVNDVDLSRVSLVNTTPAGPPELQALKNGDLDGFILWSPIIDRVVIEGYGYYPACCDIGATKEFGAGNQLLAANTDFLKDRKLAVTFLKAYVESMDFYGKNPDKTIALVAEYTGGGAAILNEAMKHSRWTYRVNVQNAINVAKEGPKFGFTKADMSGKVADYFDLSYLAEATGQSVEQLGSYGP
;
A
#
# COMPACT_ATOMS: atom_id res chain seq x y z
N MET A 1 25.49 -15.18 -69.74
CA MET A 1 25.90 -16.32 -70.65
C MET A 1 25.84 -17.58 -69.78
N LYS A 2 24.87 -18.44 -70.14
CA LYS A 2 24.83 -19.90 -70.08
C LYS A 2 25.20 -20.60 -68.79
N ILE A 3 24.21 -21.21 -68.08
CA ILE A 3 23.69 -22.60 -68.31
C ILE A 3 24.47 -23.56 -67.37
N ALA A 4 23.90 -24.18 -66.49
CA ALA A 4 22.92 -25.20 -66.26
C ALA A 4 23.51 -26.38 -65.45
N ARG A 5 22.75 -26.89 -64.58
CA ARG A 5 22.21 -28.26 -64.41
C ARG A 5 23.05 -29.37 -63.75
N HIS A 6 22.40 -29.90 -62.78
CA HIS A 6 21.97 -31.27 -62.44
C HIS A 6 22.90 -32.01 -61.46
N LEU A 7 22.53 -32.79 -60.54
CA LEU A 7 21.47 -33.74 -60.23
C LEU A 7 21.71 -34.23 -58.76
N ALA A 8 20.69 -34.47 -58.03
CA ALA A 8 20.67 -35.40 -56.92
C ALA A 8 20.74 -36.86 -57.43
N PRO A 9 20.91 -37.92 -56.70
CA PRO A 9 19.98 -38.27 -55.57
C PRO A 9 20.54 -39.16 -54.45
N SER A 10 19.68 -39.32 -53.43
CA SER A 10 19.24 -40.56 -52.74
C SER A 10 20.14 -41.19 -51.65
N SER A 11 19.65 -41.19 -50.51
CA SER A 11 18.93 -42.16 -49.67
C SER A 11 19.84 -43.02 -48.80
N ILE A 12 19.59 -43.12 -47.56
CA ILE A 12 18.81 -44.11 -46.83
C ILE A 12 19.01 -43.91 -45.33
N ALA A 13 17.91 -43.93 -44.68
CA ALA A 13 17.72 -43.86 -43.24
C ALA A 13 18.25 -45.10 -42.50
N LEU A 14 18.58 -44.91 -41.22
CA LEU A 14 18.18 -45.90 -40.22
C LEU A 14 18.04 -45.23 -38.84
N THR A 15 16.84 -45.21 -38.39
CA THR A 15 16.34 -44.88 -37.08
C THR A 15 16.87 -45.84 -36.01
N LEU A 16 17.25 -45.29 -34.86
CA LEU A 16 17.04 -46.01 -33.61
C LEU A 16 16.70 -44.99 -32.51
N THR A 17 15.41 -45.00 -32.21
CA THR A 17 14.76 -44.30 -31.10
C THR A 17 15.11 -45.02 -29.80
N PHE A 18 15.66 -44.29 -28.83
CA PHE A 18 15.54 -44.68 -27.42
C PHE A 18 14.95 -43.48 -26.66
N ALA A 19 13.66 -43.58 -26.44
CA ALA A 19 12.92 -42.69 -25.57
C ALA A 19 13.20 -43.06 -24.12
N LEU A 20 13.88 -42.18 -23.38
CA LEU A 20 13.86 -42.15 -21.94
C LEU A 20 13.03 -40.93 -21.51
N THR A 21 11.72 -41.18 -21.36
CA THR A 21 10.79 -40.22 -20.76
C THR A 21 11.00 -40.20 -19.26
N THR A 22 11.81 -39.29 -18.76
CA THR A 22 11.66 -38.82 -17.39
C THR A 22 10.70 -37.64 -17.41
N GLY A 23 9.45 -37.93 -17.05
CA GLY A 23 8.39 -36.95 -16.98
C GLY A 23 8.67 -35.92 -15.88
N TRP A 24 9.20 -34.79 -16.29
CA TRP A 24 8.98 -33.58 -15.52
C TRP A 24 7.62 -33.03 -15.93
N HIS A 25 6.63 -33.30 -15.08
CA HIS A 25 5.36 -32.57 -15.14
C HIS A 25 5.66 -31.14 -14.72
N ALA A 26 5.85 -30.25 -15.67
CA ALA A 26 5.69 -28.81 -15.42
C ALA A 26 4.27 -28.59 -14.88
N PRO A 27 4.09 -27.82 -13.80
CA PRO A 27 2.75 -27.47 -13.34
C PRO A 27 2.00 -26.86 -14.52
N GLY A 28 0.81 -27.39 -14.80
CA GLY A 28 0.01 -27.04 -15.96
C GLY A 28 -0.20 -25.53 -16.03
N ARG A 29 0.26 -24.93 -17.09
CA ARG A 29 -0.10 -23.56 -17.47
C ARG A 29 -1.60 -23.60 -17.77
N ALA A 30 -2.38 -22.81 -17.02
CA ALA A 30 -3.80 -22.66 -17.33
C ALA A 30 -3.94 -22.28 -18.82
N ALA A 31 -4.89 -22.86 -19.51
CA ALA A 31 -5.15 -22.56 -20.91
C ALA A 31 -5.41 -21.05 -21.05
N GLU A 32 -4.85 -20.42 -22.08
CA GLU A 32 -4.80 -18.97 -22.33
C GLU A 32 -6.20 -18.31 -22.46
N GLY A 33 -7.29 -19.08 -22.33
CA GLY A 33 -8.69 -18.64 -22.48
C GLY A 33 -9.44 -18.29 -21.18
N ASP A 34 -8.91 -18.62 -19.99
CA ASP A 34 -9.68 -18.57 -18.73
C ASP A 34 -9.13 -17.61 -17.66
N VAL A 35 -8.14 -16.75 -17.99
CA VAL A 35 -7.58 -15.81 -17.04
C VAL A 35 -8.53 -14.63 -16.82
N LYS A 36 -9.11 -14.51 -15.62
CA LYS A 36 -9.95 -13.38 -15.25
C LYS A 36 -9.10 -12.16 -14.94
N LEU A 37 -9.43 -11.03 -15.56
CA LEU A 37 -8.80 -9.74 -15.32
C LEU A 37 -9.49 -9.05 -14.14
N VAL A 38 -8.71 -8.60 -13.15
CA VAL A 38 -9.14 -7.74 -12.05
C VAL A 38 -8.45 -6.39 -12.21
N ARG A 39 -9.22 -5.31 -12.34
CA ARG A 39 -8.68 -3.96 -12.45
C ARG A 39 -8.48 -3.40 -11.04
N ALA A 40 -7.33 -2.78 -10.82
CA ALA A 40 -6.96 -2.22 -9.52
C ALA A 40 -6.51 -0.77 -9.65
N THR A 41 -6.68 0.03 -8.60
CA THR A 41 -6.14 1.38 -8.52
C THR A 41 -5.22 1.51 -7.32
N LEU A 42 -4.02 2.05 -7.54
CA LEU A 42 -2.99 2.22 -6.53
C LEU A 42 -2.28 3.55 -6.69
N SER A 43 -1.75 4.06 -5.60
CA SER A 43 -0.68 5.07 -5.64
C SER A 43 0.70 4.40 -5.66
N ARG A 44 1.68 5.07 -6.24
CA ARG A 44 3.09 4.62 -6.21
C ARG A 44 3.63 4.71 -4.80
N SER A 45 3.49 3.64 -4.05
CA SER A 45 3.84 3.53 -2.63
C SER A 45 4.27 2.09 -2.31
N LEU A 46 4.46 1.79 -1.03
CA LEU A 46 4.78 0.44 -0.54
C LEU A 46 3.65 -0.58 -0.76
N SER A 47 2.43 -0.15 -1.11
CA SER A 47 1.32 -1.05 -1.43
C SER A 47 1.43 -1.71 -2.80
N ALA A 48 2.20 -1.12 -3.69
CA ALA A 48 2.38 -1.54 -5.07
C ALA A 48 2.84 -3.00 -5.28
N PRO A 49 3.79 -3.54 -4.49
CA PRO A 49 4.33 -4.87 -4.74
C PRO A 49 3.29 -5.97 -4.81
N PHE A 50 2.21 -5.84 -4.04
CA PHE A 50 1.21 -6.88 -3.94
C PHE A 50 0.29 -6.94 -5.16
N LEU A 51 -0.08 -5.80 -5.68
CA LEU A 51 -0.94 -5.76 -6.86
C LEU A 51 -0.11 -5.73 -8.16
N TRP A 52 1.01 -5.02 -8.19
CA TRP A 52 1.93 -5.01 -9.33
C TRP A 52 2.63 -6.36 -9.52
N GLY A 53 3.20 -6.92 -8.44
CA GLY A 53 3.85 -8.22 -8.46
C GLY A 53 2.88 -9.41 -8.41
N PHE A 54 1.60 -9.16 -8.28
CA PHE A 54 0.55 -10.16 -8.13
C PHE A 54 0.51 -11.15 -9.31
N ASN A 55 0.75 -10.69 -10.53
CA ASN A 55 0.53 -11.49 -11.74
C ASN A 55 1.35 -12.77 -11.78
N SER A 56 2.56 -12.77 -11.22
CA SER A 56 3.40 -13.99 -11.15
C SER A 56 2.79 -15.10 -10.28
N ILE A 57 1.97 -14.73 -9.29
CA ILE A 57 1.27 -15.65 -8.39
C ILE A 57 -0.18 -15.83 -8.84
N GLY A 58 -0.83 -14.76 -9.26
CA GLY A 58 -2.23 -14.76 -9.67
C GLY A 58 -2.53 -15.71 -10.85
N GLU A 59 -1.57 -15.90 -11.75
CA GLU A 59 -1.72 -16.84 -12.87
C GLU A 59 -1.98 -18.28 -12.41
N LYS A 60 -1.44 -18.70 -11.26
CA LYS A 60 -1.75 -20.01 -10.66
C LYS A 60 -3.23 -20.16 -10.27
N TYR A 61 -3.89 -19.03 -10.05
CA TYR A 61 -5.29 -18.91 -9.66
C TYR A 61 -6.21 -18.54 -10.83
N GLY A 62 -5.66 -18.47 -12.05
CA GLY A 62 -6.40 -18.00 -13.23
C GLY A 62 -6.74 -16.51 -13.17
N LEU A 63 -5.90 -15.71 -12.52
CA LEU A 63 -6.12 -14.27 -12.30
C LEU A 63 -4.97 -13.44 -12.85
N ARG A 64 -5.32 -12.27 -13.39
CA ARG A 64 -4.37 -11.20 -13.72
C ARG A 64 -4.88 -9.88 -13.18
N VAL A 65 -4.00 -9.05 -12.63
CA VAL A 65 -4.32 -7.70 -12.19
C VAL A 65 -3.80 -6.68 -13.20
N GLN A 66 -4.66 -5.75 -13.58
CA GLN A 66 -4.29 -4.54 -14.32
C GLN A 66 -4.35 -3.35 -13.37
N VAL A 67 -3.20 -2.70 -13.17
CA VAL A 67 -3.10 -1.54 -12.27
C VAL A 67 -3.31 -0.26 -13.05
N LEU A 68 -4.19 0.60 -12.52
CA LEU A 68 -4.40 1.99 -12.94
C LEU A 68 -3.82 2.88 -11.84
N ASP A 69 -2.80 3.65 -12.18
CA ASP A 69 -2.20 4.60 -11.25
C ASP A 69 -3.21 5.68 -10.84
N ALA A 70 -3.24 6.00 -9.55
CA ALA A 70 -3.97 7.15 -9.02
C ALA A 70 -3.11 7.90 -8.01
N ILE A 71 -3.13 9.22 -8.08
CA ILE A 71 -2.24 10.08 -7.30
C ILE A 71 -2.72 10.20 -5.86
N THR A 72 -4.03 10.27 -5.64
CA THR A 72 -4.61 10.50 -4.32
C THR A 72 -5.52 9.37 -3.86
N ASN A 73 -5.67 9.20 -2.54
CA ASN A 73 -6.64 8.27 -1.97
C ASN A 73 -8.08 8.60 -2.41
N ALA A 74 -8.40 9.87 -2.64
CA ALA A 74 -9.70 10.30 -3.12
C ALA A 74 -9.99 9.80 -4.54
N ASP A 75 -8.97 9.85 -5.44
CA ASP A 75 -9.09 9.33 -6.80
C ASP A 75 -9.23 7.80 -6.78
N GLN A 76 -8.47 7.12 -5.94
CA GLN A 76 -8.57 5.68 -5.75
C GLN A 76 -9.96 5.28 -5.29
N GLN A 77 -10.47 5.92 -4.25
CA GLN A 77 -11.83 5.69 -3.74
C GLN A 77 -12.87 5.94 -4.82
N ARG A 78 -12.76 7.04 -5.57
CA ARG A 78 -13.69 7.36 -6.67
C ARG A 78 -13.67 6.30 -7.75
N ASN A 79 -12.49 5.82 -8.16
CA ASN A 79 -12.36 4.77 -9.18
C ASN A 79 -13.06 3.47 -8.76
N ILE A 80 -12.97 3.10 -7.46
CA ILE A 80 -13.67 1.94 -6.92
C ILE A 80 -15.18 2.20 -6.88
N GLN A 81 -15.62 3.35 -6.40
CA GLN A 81 -17.03 3.72 -6.29
C GLN A 81 -17.77 3.75 -7.64
N THR A 82 -17.11 4.24 -8.68
CA THR A 82 -17.69 4.34 -10.03
C THR A 82 -17.65 3.02 -10.80
N GLY A 83 -17.05 1.96 -10.24
CA GLY A 83 -16.86 0.69 -10.93
C GLY A 83 -15.81 0.75 -12.06
N GLY A 84 -15.02 1.83 -12.11
CA GLY A 84 -13.87 1.94 -13.02
C GLY A 84 -12.83 0.86 -12.75
N VAL A 85 -12.73 0.42 -11.49
CA VAL A 85 -11.91 -0.70 -11.04
C VAL A 85 -12.67 -1.56 -10.03
N GLU A 86 -12.27 -2.81 -9.89
CA GLU A 86 -12.83 -3.76 -8.92
C GLU A 86 -12.29 -3.54 -7.52
N ILE A 87 -10.99 -3.23 -7.41
CA ILE A 87 -10.27 -3.11 -6.13
C ILE A 87 -9.33 -1.90 -6.11
N GLY A 88 -8.89 -1.52 -4.93
CA GLY A 88 -7.88 -0.47 -4.80
C GLY A 88 -7.41 -0.25 -3.37
N SER A 89 -6.39 0.60 -3.22
CA SER A 89 -5.92 1.02 -1.92
C SER A 89 -6.67 2.25 -1.41
N VAL A 90 -6.95 2.28 -0.13
CA VAL A 90 -7.51 3.45 0.57
C VAL A 90 -6.83 3.62 1.93
N GLY A 91 -6.78 4.84 2.45
CA GLY A 91 -6.20 5.10 3.78
C GLY A 91 -7.15 4.74 4.92
N TYR A 92 -6.63 4.66 6.15
CA TYR A 92 -7.44 4.36 7.36
C TYR A 92 -8.49 5.41 7.68
N GLN A 93 -8.36 6.63 7.22
CA GLN A 93 -9.40 7.66 7.34
C GLN A 93 -10.55 7.50 6.34
N SER A 94 -10.34 6.73 5.27
CA SER A 94 -11.33 6.60 4.19
C SER A 94 -12.67 6.01 4.62
N PRO A 95 -12.74 4.99 5.52
CA PRO A 95 -14.03 4.50 6.02
C PRO A 95 -14.89 5.58 6.66
N ALA A 96 -14.30 6.53 7.40
CA ALA A 96 -15.03 7.65 7.98
C ALA A 96 -15.58 8.60 6.91
N GLY A 97 -14.78 8.94 5.90
CA GLY A 97 -15.22 9.73 4.76
C GLY A 97 -16.31 9.05 3.93
N MET A 98 -16.21 7.74 3.73
CA MET A 98 -17.24 6.93 3.08
C MET A 98 -18.55 6.92 3.89
N ALA A 99 -18.46 6.82 5.22
CA ALA A 99 -19.62 6.86 6.12
C ALA A 99 -20.32 8.21 6.09
N GLU A 100 -19.57 9.31 6.08
CA GLU A 100 -20.14 10.67 5.96
C GLU A 100 -20.84 10.89 4.62
N GLN A 101 -20.26 10.37 3.53
CA GLN A 101 -20.80 10.48 2.18
C GLN A 101 -21.88 9.43 1.87
N ASN A 102 -22.19 8.56 2.83
CA ASN A 102 -23.14 7.44 2.68
C ASN A 102 -22.82 6.53 1.48
N VAL A 103 -21.53 6.22 1.28
CA VAL A 103 -21.08 5.31 0.23
C VAL A 103 -21.49 3.88 0.57
N GLN A 104 -22.25 3.21 -0.31
CA GLN A 104 -22.78 1.87 -0.04
C GLN A 104 -22.07 0.76 -0.81
N ASN A 105 -21.35 1.10 -1.86
CA ASN A 105 -20.83 0.15 -2.83
C ASN A 105 -19.33 -0.11 -2.72
N VAL A 106 -18.72 0.20 -1.57
CA VAL A 106 -17.30 -0.09 -1.28
C VAL A 106 -17.17 -0.76 0.07
N LYS A 107 -16.39 -1.82 0.14
CA LYS A 107 -16.02 -2.53 1.38
C LYS A 107 -14.51 -2.67 1.50
N ILE A 108 -14.01 -2.60 2.73
CA ILE A 108 -12.63 -2.95 3.07
C ILE A 108 -12.57 -4.46 3.26
N ILE A 109 -11.70 -5.13 2.53
CA ILE A 109 -11.62 -6.59 2.51
C ILE A 109 -10.30 -7.16 3.06
N ALA A 110 -9.26 -6.32 3.20
CA ALA A 110 -7.98 -6.70 3.78
C ALA A 110 -7.15 -5.46 4.17
N GLY A 111 -6.03 -5.67 4.88
CA GLY A 111 -4.94 -4.72 5.00
C GLY A 111 -3.97 -4.80 3.82
N MET A 112 -3.06 -3.84 3.74
CA MET A 112 -1.96 -3.83 2.76
C MET A 112 -0.61 -3.63 3.44
N TYR A 113 -0.45 -2.56 4.20
CA TYR A 113 0.74 -2.32 5.01
C TYR A 113 0.44 -1.36 6.16
N VAL A 114 1.29 -1.42 7.17
CA VAL A 114 1.26 -0.53 8.34
C VAL A 114 2.59 0.20 8.48
N GLY A 115 2.59 1.33 9.17
CA GLY A 115 3.77 2.18 9.35
C GLY A 115 4.13 2.99 8.11
N GLY A 116 5.37 3.46 8.07
CA GLY A 116 5.91 4.25 6.96
C GLY A 116 5.34 5.65 6.82
N GLN A 117 4.65 6.15 7.84
CA GLN A 117 4.25 7.56 7.95
C GLN A 117 4.98 8.14 9.14
N ASN A 118 5.83 9.12 8.94
CA ASN A 118 6.68 9.65 9.98
C ASN A 118 6.89 11.15 9.84
N LEU A 119 7.23 11.77 10.99
CA LEU A 119 7.85 13.07 11.05
C LEU A 119 9.32 12.91 10.65
N ILE A 120 9.77 13.72 9.71
CA ILE A 120 11.19 13.85 9.36
C ILE A 120 11.66 15.25 9.74
N MET A 121 12.84 15.34 10.35
CA MET A 121 13.43 16.62 10.73
C MET A 121 14.69 16.92 9.92
N ARG A 122 14.91 18.18 9.63
CA ARG A 122 16.13 18.67 8.98
C ARG A 122 17.34 18.44 9.88
N LYS A 123 18.45 18.01 9.31
CA LYS A 123 19.71 17.87 10.04
C LYS A 123 20.13 19.22 10.65
N GLY A 124 20.51 19.18 11.93
CA GLY A 124 20.85 20.39 12.70
C GLY A 124 19.66 21.02 13.45
N VAL A 125 18.44 20.52 13.27
CA VAL A 125 17.28 20.85 14.10
C VAL A 125 17.01 19.65 15.00
N GLU A 126 17.39 19.73 16.27
CA GLU A 126 17.25 18.61 17.19
C GLU A 126 15.90 18.62 17.90
N LEU A 127 15.30 17.43 18.03
CA LEU A 127 14.15 17.16 18.91
C LEU A 127 14.55 16.09 19.92
N LYS A 128 14.35 16.37 21.20
CA LYS A 128 14.53 15.43 22.33
C LYS A 128 13.18 14.95 22.86
N THR A 129 12.17 15.78 22.72
CA THR A 129 10.79 15.52 23.15
C THR A 129 9.81 16.03 22.09
N TRP A 130 8.56 15.60 22.16
CA TRP A 130 7.51 16.14 21.31
C TRP A 130 7.34 17.65 21.45
N LYS A 131 7.53 18.21 22.63
CA LYS A 131 7.39 19.66 22.87
C LYS A 131 8.41 20.50 22.11
N ASP A 132 9.54 19.94 21.72
CA ASP A 132 10.57 20.64 20.97
C ASP A 132 10.13 21.03 19.56
N ILE A 133 9.00 20.52 19.06
CA ILE A 133 8.39 20.97 17.79
C ILE A 133 7.71 22.34 17.92
N GLU A 134 7.39 22.81 19.12
CA GLU A 134 6.89 24.17 19.34
C GLU A 134 7.93 25.20 18.87
N GLY A 135 7.48 26.19 18.14
CA GLY A 135 8.34 27.19 17.48
C GLY A 135 8.99 26.71 16.18
N LYS A 136 8.81 25.42 15.79
CA LYS A 136 9.34 24.92 14.53
C LYS A 136 8.35 25.09 13.37
N LYS A 137 8.88 25.09 12.17
CA LYS A 137 8.15 25.20 10.91
C LYS A 137 7.99 23.82 10.28
N ILE A 138 6.81 23.24 10.42
CA ILE A 138 6.52 21.84 10.07
C ILE A 138 5.57 21.78 8.86
N GLY A 139 6.03 21.16 7.79
CA GLY A 139 5.22 20.87 6.61
C GLY A 139 4.23 19.74 6.92
N ARG A 140 2.93 19.98 6.68
CA ARG A 140 1.88 19.02 6.92
C ARG A 140 0.90 19.01 5.75
N PRO A 141 0.70 17.87 5.06
CA PRO A 141 -0.33 17.75 4.03
C PRO A 141 -1.71 17.61 4.68
N PRO A 142 -2.60 18.61 4.52
CA PRO A 142 -3.93 18.56 5.13
C PRO A 142 -4.78 17.44 4.51
N GLY A 143 -5.70 16.87 5.30
CA GLY A 143 -6.62 15.82 4.85
C GLY A 143 -5.98 14.47 4.54
N THR A 144 -4.67 14.31 4.75
CA THR A 144 -3.99 13.02 4.63
C THR A 144 -3.93 12.30 5.95
N TYR A 145 -3.84 10.97 5.91
CA TYR A 145 -3.72 10.18 7.14
C TYR A 145 -2.44 10.53 7.92
N ALA A 146 -1.31 10.77 7.23
CA ALA A 146 -0.08 11.22 7.87
C ALA A 146 -0.25 12.54 8.65
N GLY A 147 -0.93 13.52 8.07
CA GLY A 147 -1.24 14.79 8.72
C GLY A 147 -2.18 14.64 9.93
N ILE A 148 -3.13 13.70 9.85
CA ILE A 148 -4.03 13.35 10.95
C ILE A 148 -3.24 12.70 12.09
N LEU A 149 -2.46 11.66 11.81
CA LEU A 149 -1.63 10.98 12.81
C LEU A 149 -0.67 11.92 13.53
N PHE A 150 -0.02 12.83 12.80
CA PHE A 150 0.85 13.82 13.42
C PHE A 150 0.10 14.69 14.43
N THR A 151 -1.07 15.19 14.03
CA THR A 151 -1.87 16.05 14.89
C THR A 151 -2.34 15.30 16.15
N LEU A 152 -2.76 14.03 16.00
CA LEU A 152 -3.12 13.16 17.11
C LEU A 152 -1.93 12.88 18.03
N ALA A 153 -0.76 12.53 17.45
CA ALA A 153 0.46 12.28 18.21
C ALA A 153 0.93 13.53 18.97
N ALA A 154 0.88 14.69 18.35
CA ALA A 154 1.21 15.95 19.01
C ALA A 154 0.30 16.21 20.23
N GLN A 155 -1.01 15.97 20.10
CA GLN A 155 -1.96 16.19 21.18
C GLN A 155 -1.78 15.23 22.35
N VAL A 156 -1.60 13.92 22.11
CA VAL A 156 -1.39 12.96 23.22
C VAL A 156 -0.05 13.16 23.93
N ASN A 157 0.84 13.97 23.34
CA ASN A 157 2.11 14.39 23.94
C ASN A 157 2.10 15.85 24.41
N ASP A 158 0.92 16.43 24.63
CA ASP A 158 0.72 17.78 25.22
C ASP A 158 1.41 18.91 24.44
N VAL A 159 1.53 18.78 23.10
CA VAL A 159 2.08 19.83 22.25
C VAL A 159 1.02 20.90 21.99
N ASP A 160 1.36 22.15 22.22
CA ASP A 160 0.55 23.29 21.80
C ASP A 160 0.76 23.57 20.31
N LEU A 161 -0.14 23.04 19.48
CA LEU A 161 -0.06 23.22 18.03
C LEU A 161 -0.23 24.67 17.58
N SER A 162 -0.77 25.58 18.41
CA SER A 162 -0.83 27.00 18.10
C SER A 162 0.56 27.66 18.08
N ARG A 163 1.52 27.02 18.74
CA ARG A 163 2.94 27.42 18.79
C ARG A 163 3.80 26.76 17.71
N VAL A 164 3.23 25.87 16.89
CA VAL A 164 3.91 25.23 15.76
C VAL A 164 3.53 25.98 14.49
N SER A 165 4.52 26.41 13.71
CA SER A 165 4.26 26.99 12.40
C SER A 165 3.93 25.89 11.39
N LEU A 166 2.64 25.50 11.32
CA LEU A 166 2.17 24.47 10.38
C LEU A 166 2.06 25.06 8.97
N VAL A 167 2.83 24.51 8.04
CA VAL A 167 2.80 24.87 6.62
C VAL A 167 2.00 23.79 5.88
N ASN A 168 0.91 24.21 5.25
CA ASN A 168 0.15 23.29 4.39
C ASN A 168 0.97 22.96 3.15
N THR A 169 1.25 21.69 2.95
CA THR A 169 2.01 21.18 1.81
C THR A 169 1.12 20.31 0.93
N THR A 170 1.55 20.09 -0.30
CA THR A 170 0.91 19.12 -1.19
C THR A 170 1.49 17.74 -0.92
N PRO A 171 0.74 16.64 -1.05
CA PRO A 171 1.26 15.29 -0.80
C PRO A 171 2.14 14.78 -1.97
N ALA A 172 2.86 15.67 -2.66
CA ALA A 172 3.62 15.34 -3.86
C ALA A 172 5.06 14.86 -3.57
N GLY A 173 5.64 15.24 -2.44
CA GLY A 173 6.99 14.87 -2.01
C GLY A 173 8.10 15.80 -2.47
N PRO A 174 8.40 15.97 -3.77
CA PRO A 174 9.53 16.77 -4.21
C PRO A 174 9.58 18.21 -3.69
N PRO A 175 8.49 18.98 -3.60
CA PRO A 175 8.52 20.32 -3.02
C PRO A 175 8.93 20.33 -1.55
N GLU A 176 8.44 19.39 -0.76
CA GLU A 176 8.74 19.25 0.67
C GLU A 176 10.22 18.89 0.88
N LEU A 177 10.74 17.97 0.07
CA LEU A 177 12.15 17.59 0.08
C LEU A 177 13.05 18.80 -0.17
N GLN A 178 12.70 19.61 -1.18
CA GLN A 178 13.47 20.81 -1.52
C GLN A 178 13.36 21.88 -0.43
N ALA A 179 12.16 22.12 0.12
CA ALA A 179 11.94 23.09 1.20
C ALA A 179 12.73 22.71 2.47
N LEU A 180 12.77 21.41 2.81
CA LEU A 180 13.59 20.93 3.93
C LEU A 180 15.09 21.18 3.66
N LYS A 181 15.56 20.83 2.47
CA LYS A 181 16.98 20.99 2.07
C LYS A 181 17.42 22.44 2.09
N ASN A 182 16.56 23.36 1.69
CA ASN A 182 16.82 24.80 1.70
C ASN A 182 16.74 25.43 3.11
N GLY A 183 16.11 24.75 4.08
CA GLY A 183 15.84 25.29 5.41
C GLY A 183 14.56 26.12 5.49
N ASP A 184 13.70 26.06 4.45
CA ASP A 184 12.37 26.69 4.44
C ASP A 184 11.40 25.96 5.37
N LEU A 185 11.67 24.67 5.67
CA LEU A 185 11.02 23.86 6.68
C LEU A 185 12.06 23.32 7.66
N ASP A 186 11.68 23.20 8.95
CA ASP A 186 12.45 22.50 9.96
C ASP A 186 12.18 21.00 9.94
N GLY A 187 10.99 20.60 9.54
CA GLY A 187 10.56 19.22 9.37
C GLY A 187 9.32 19.14 8.50
N PHE A 188 8.94 17.93 8.13
CA PHE A 188 7.66 17.67 7.46
C PHE A 188 7.18 16.24 7.73
N ILE A 189 5.90 16.01 7.46
CA ILE A 189 5.26 14.70 7.61
C ILE A 189 4.85 14.20 6.22
N LEU A 190 5.30 13.01 5.86
CA LEU A 190 4.85 12.27 4.69
C LEU A 190 4.99 10.77 4.93
N TRP A 191 5.01 10.00 3.87
CA TRP A 191 5.10 8.55 3.87
C TRP A 191 6.29 8.01 3.07
N SER A 192 6.71 6.81 3.45
CA SER A 192 7.70 6.03 2.72
C SER A 192 7.23 5.67 1.30
N PRO A 193 8.12 5.64 0.30
CA PRO A 193 9.57 5.81 0.41
C PRO A 193 10.05 7.27 0.24
N ILE A 194 9.18 8.25 0.22
CA ILE A 194 9.55 9.67 -0.04
C ILE A 194 10.44 10.21 1.08
N ILE A 195 10.02 10.02 2.33
CA ILE A 195 10.73 10.54 3.50
C ILE A 195 12.08 9.86 3.73
N ASP A 196 12.21 8.59 3.33
CA ASP A 196 13.44 7.82 3.51
C ASP A 196 14.59 8.36 2.66
N ARG A 197 14.27 9.01 1.52
CA ARG A 197 15.24 9.71 0.69
C ARG A 197 16.01 10.77 1.47
N VAL A 198 15.34 11.50 2.35
CA VAL A 198 15.93 12.56 3.19
C VAL A 198 17.05 12.01 4.07
N VAL A 199 16.82 10.83 4.65
CA VAL A 199 17.77 10.13 5.52
C VAL A 199 18.95 9.61 4.71
N ILE A 200 18.66 8.93 3.59
CA ILE A 200 19.70 8.35 2.73
C ILE A 200 20.57 9.44 2.08
N GLU A 201 19.99 10.57 1.69
CA GLU A 201 20.73 11.71 1.16
C GLU A 201 21.42 12.56 2.27
N GLY A 202 21.15 12.27 3.54
CA GLY A 202 21.89 12.78 4.70
C GLY A 202 21.59 14.21 5.13
N TYR A 203 20.45 14.80 4.69
CA TYR A 203 20.04 16.15 5.09
C TYR A 203 18.88 16.21 6.09
N GLY A 204 18.37 15.05 6.53
CA GLY A 204 17.40 14.93 7.61
C GLY A 204 17.48 13.59 8.33
N TYR A 205 16.58 13.39 9.31
CA TYR A 205 16.58 12.22 10.17
C TYR A 205 15.20 11.98 10.77
N TYR A 206 14.93 10.75 11.23
CA TYR A 206 13.78 10.39 12.04
C TYR A 206 14.05 10.74 13.51
N PRO A 207 13.28 11.66 14.13
CA PRO A 207 13.48 11.97 15.54
C PRO A 207 12.99 10.81 16.42
N ALA A 208 13.89 10.24 17.19
CA ALA A 208 13.63 9.04 18.02
C ALA A 208 12.51 9.24 19.05
N CYS A 209 12.28 10.50 19.50
CA CYS A 209 11.22 10.83 20.45
C CYS A 209 9.81 10.81 19.86
N CYS A 210 9.70 10.94 18.53
CA CYS A 210 8.51 11.52 17.94
C CYS A 210 7.98 10.64 16.79
N ASP A 211 7.80 9.35 17.10
CA ASP A 211 7.14 8.39 16.19
C ASP A 211 5.64 8.65 16.18
N ILE A 212 5.12 9.10 15.04
CA ILE A 212 3.67 9.36 14.88
C ILE A 212 2.84 8.09 14.82
N GLY A 213 3.45 6.95 14.50
CA GLY A 213 2.80 5.63 14.46
C GLY A 213 2.75 4.91 15.81
N ALA A 214 3.47 5.41 16.84
CA ALA A 214 3.57 4.76 18.14
C ALA A 214 2.38 5.05 19.08
N THR A 215 1.36 5.79 18.65
CA THR A 215 0.17 6.06 19.48
C THR A 215 -0.68 4.81 19.60
N LYS A 216 -0.87 4.34 20.84
CA LYS A 216 -1.63 3.12 21.15
C LYS A 216 -3.07 3.18 20.62
N GLU A 217 -3.68 4.37 20.67
CA GLU A 217 -5.07 4.60 20.30
C GLU A 217 -5.31 4.56 18.79
N PHE A 218 -4.32 5.00 17.99
CA PHE A 218 -4.47 5.17 16.56
C PHE A 218 -3.60 4.20 15.77
N GLY A 219 -2.57 3.64 16.40
CA GLY A 219 -1.67 2.65 15.82
C GLY A 219 -0.95 3.12 14.56
N ALA A 220 -0.24 2.19 13.94
CA ALA A 220 0.54 2.44 12.74
C ALA A 220 -0.22 2.10 11.45
N GLY A 221 -1.56 2.10 11.46
CA GLY A 221 -2.37 1.81 10.28
C GLY A 221 -2.01 2.73 9.11
N ASN A 222 -1.96 2.21 7.89
CA ASN A 222 -1.63 3.03 6.71
C ASN A 222 -2.59 2.77 5.56
N GLN A 223 -2.46 1.64 4.85
CA GLN A 223 -3.28 1.35 3.68
C GLN A 223 -4.12 0.10 3.86
N LEU A 224 -5.34 0.19 3.38
CA LEU A 224 -6.34 -0.85 3.35
C LEU A 224 -6.65 -1.24 1.90
N LEU A 225 -6.99 -2.50 1.68
CA LEU A 225 -7.49 -3.00 0.42
C LEU A 225 -9.01 -2.89 0.42
N ALA A 226 -9.55 -2.09 -0.48
CA ALA A 226 -10.98 -1.92 -0.70
C ALA A 226 -11.44 -2.60 -1.99
N ALA A 227 -12.69 -3.02 -2.03
CA ALA A 227 -13.31 -3.59 -3.22
C ALA A 227 -14.69 -2.98 -3.47
N ASN A 228 -15.06 -2.90 -4.75
CA ASN A 228 -16.44 -2.59 -5.15
C ASN A 228 -17.36 -3.76 -4.81
N THR A 229 -18.56 -3.49 -4.33
CA THR A 229 -19.52 -4.53 -3.95
C THR A 229 -19.99 -5.38 -5.13
N ASP A 230 -19.94 -4.87 -6.36
CA ASP A 230 -20.28 -5.69 -7.54
C ASP A 230 -19.24 -6.80 -7.78
N PHE A 231 -17.97 -6.51 -7.57
CA PHE A 231 -16.92 -7.53 -7.56
C PHE A 231 -17.14 -8.57 -6.47
N LEU A 232 -17.60 -8.15 -5.30
CA LEU A 232 -17.85 -9.04 -4.16
C LEU A 232 -19.07 -9.97 -4.34
N LYS A 233 -19.98 -9.68 -5.29
CA LYS A 233 -21.11 -10.58 -5.64
C LYS A 233 -20.63 -11.94 -6.18
N ASP A 234 -19.50 -11.96 -6.90
CA ASP A 234 -18.82 -13.23 -7.24
C ASP A 234 -17.89 -13.64 -6.08
N ARG A 235 -18.50 -14.22 -5.04
CA ARG A 235 -17.78 -14.64 -3.83
C ARG A 235 -16.59 -15.55 -4.15
N LYS A 236 -16.76 -16.49 -5.10
CA LYS A 236 -15.70 -17.41 -5.50
C LYS A 236 -14.49 -16.65 -6.09
N LEU A 237 -14.75 -15.67 -6.94
CA LEU A 237 -13.72 -14.83 -7.52
C LEU A 237 -13.00 -13.98 -6.44
N ALA A 238 -13.77 -13.34 -5.56
CA ALA A 238 -13.23 -12.50 -4.48
C ALA A 238 -12.36 -13.31 -3.51
N VAL A 239 -12.80 -14.50 -3.09
CA VAL A 239 -12.02 -15.39 -2.24
C VAL A 239 -10.77 -15.92 -2.96
N THR A 240 -10.89 -16.29 -4.23
CA THR A 240 -9.74 -16.73 -5.04
C THR A 240 -8.70 -15.62 -5.18
N PHE A 241 -9.14 -14.38 -5.42
CA PHE A 241 -8.28 -13.21 -5.43
C PHE A 241 -7.55 -13.02 -4.09
N LEU A 242 -8.27 -13.12 -2.97
CA LEU A 242 -7.65 -12.96 -1.65
C LEU A 242 -6.68 -14.10 -1.30
N LYS A 243 -6.91 -15.34 -1.75
CA LYS A 243 -5.93 -16.43 -1.62
C LYS A 243 -4.63 -16.09 -2.34
N ALA A 244 -4.72 -15.64 -3.58
CA ALA A 244 -3.56 -15.20 -4.36
C ALA A 244 -2.88 -13.97 -3.73
N TYR A 245 -3.67 -13.04 -3.18
CA TYR A 245 -3.18 -11.85 -2.48
C TYR A 245 -2.36 -12.20 -1.23
N VAL A 246 -2.88 -13.09 -0.39
CA VAL A 246 -2.20 -13.57 0.82
C VAL A 246 -0.91 -14.33 0.45
N GLU A 247 -0.98 -15.24 -0.54
CA GLU A 247 0.23 -15.95 -1.03
C GLU A 247 1.28 -14.96 -1.56
N SER A 248 0.85 -13.92 -2.27
CA SER A 248 1.73 -12.86 -2.77
C SER A 248 2.40 -12.11 -1.61
N MET A 249 1.65 -11.71 -0.58
CA MET A 249 2.21 -11.07 0.61
C MET A 249 3.24 -11.96 1.31
N ASP A 250 2.91 -13.23 1.51
CA ASP A 250 3.80 -14.19 2.16
C ASP A 250 5.08 -14.41 1.34
N PHE A 251 4.95 -14.51 0.02
CA PHE A 251 6.10 -14.65 -0.87
C PHE A 251 7.03 -13.45 -0.78
N TYR A 252 6.50 -12.24 -0.90
CA TYR A 252 7.30 -11.01 -0.84
C TYR A 252 7.86 -10.75 0.55
N GLY A 253 7.12 -11.07 1.61
CA GLY A 253 7.60 -10.99 2.99
C GLY A 253 8.80 -11.91 3.28
N LYS A 254 8.83 -13.09 2.63
CA LYS A 254 9.93 -14.06 2.75
C LYS A 254 11.09 -13.81 1.78
N ASN A 255 10.92 -12.94 0.80
CA ASN A 255 11.92 -12.63 -0.23
C ASN A 255 12.18 -11.11 -0.31
N PRO A 256 12.78 -10.50 0.72
CA PRO A 256 12.92 -9.05 0.81
C PRO A 256 13.67 -8.44 -0.39
N ASP A 257 14.72 -9.09 -0.90
CA ASP A 257 15.47 -8.58 -2.05
C ASP A 257 14.62 -8.48 -3.32
N LYS A 258 13.76 -9.50 -3.57
CA LYS A 258 12.83 -9.48 -4.71
C LYS A 258 11.78 -8.39 -4.53
N THR A 259 11.33 -8.20 -3.30
CA THR A 259 10.36 -7.16 -2.95
C THR A 259 10.94 -5.78 -3.18
N ILE A 260 12.15 -5.53 -2.69
CA ILE A 260 12.85 -4.26 -2.88
C ILE A 260 13.04 -3.97 -4.38
N ALA A 261 13.47 -4.96 -5.16
CA ALA A 261 13.64 -4.80 -6.60
C ALA A 261 12.32 -4.42 -7.29
N LEU A 262 11.22 -5.09 -6.94
CA LEU A 262 9.90 -4.80 -7.50
C LEU A 262 9.37 -3.42 -7.08
N VAL A 263 9.53 -3.04 -5.80
CA VAL A 263 9.13 -1.70 -5.33
C VAL A 263 9.97 -0.63 -5.99
N ALA A 264 11.28 -0.87 -6.19
CA ALA A 264 12.17 0.04 -6.90
C ALA A 264 11.73 0.30 -8.33
N GLU A 265 11.39 -0.76 -9.06
CA GLU A 265 10.85 -0.69 -10.42
C GLU A 265 9.56 0.15 -10.46
N TYR A 266 8.64 -0.13 -9.54
CA TYR A 266 7.34 0.55 -9.51
C TYR A 266 7.43 2.01 -9.04
N THR A 267 8.19 2.29 -7.99
CA THR A 267 8.27 3.64 -7.40
C THR A 267 9.34 4.53 -8.02
N GLY A 268 10.30 3.93 -8.75
CA GLY A 268 11.51 4.61 -9.23
C GLY A 268 12.51 4.93 -8.12
N GLY A 269 12.34 4.35 -6.90
CA GLY A 269 13.26 4.52 -5.77
C GLY A 269 14.47 3.58 -5.84
N GLY A 270 15.62 4.02 -5.32
CA GLY A 270 16.80 3.15 -5.20
C GLY A 270 16.66 2.15 -4.05
N ALA A 271 17.36 1.02 -4.13
CA ALA A 271 17.32 -0.04 -3.12
C ALA A 271 17.64 0.46 -1.69
N ALA A 272 18.57 1.41 -1.55
CA ALA A 272 18.92 1.99 -0.25
C ALA A 272 17.73 2.70 0.41
N ILE A 273 16.97 3.48 -0.36
CA ILE A 273 15.77 4.20 0.11
C ILE A 273 14.71 3.19 0.56
N LEU A 274 14.52 2.13 -0.20
CA LEU A 274 13.52 1.12 0.11
C LEU A 274 13.90 0.26 1.32
N ASN A 275 15.19 -0.07 1.48
CA ASN A 275 15.70 -0.72 2.68
C ASN A 275 15.46 0.15 3.93
N GLU A 276 15.62 1.47 3.82
CA GLU A 276 15.29 2.38 4.92
C GLU A 276 13.79 2.35 5.22
N ALA A 277 12.95 2.49 4.18
CA ALA A 277 11.49 2.45 4.31
C ALA A 277 10.98 1.18 5.02
N MET A 278 11.59 0.03 4.75
CA MET A 278 11.20 -1.25 5.36
C MET A 278 11.58 -1.39 6.83
N LYS A 279 12.42 -0.52 7.39
CA LYS A 279 12.65 -0.46 8.84
C LYS A 279 11.45 0.11 9.61
N HIS A 280 10.62 0.91 8.94
CA HIS A 280 9.50 1.64 9.50
C HIS A 280 8.14 1.18 8.97
N SER A 281 8.14 0.17 8.10
CA SER A 281 6.93 -0.33 7.43
C SER A 281 6.86 -1.84 7.48
N ARG A 282 5.66 -2.38 7.51
CA ARG A 282 5.43 -3.82 7.51
C ARG A 282 4.20 -4.15 6.68
N TRP A 283 4.32 -5.12 5.79
CA TRP A 283 3.17 -5.63 5.05
C TRP A 283 2.31 -6.54 5.91
N THR A 284 1.00 -6.38 5.80
CA THR A 284 0.04 -7.23 6.50
C THR A 284 -1.32 -7.17 5.82
N TYR A 285 -1.93 -8.33 5.59
CA TYR A 285 -3.33 -8.41 5.14
C TYR A 285 -4.33 -8.25 6.29
N ARG A 286 -3.87 -8.30 7.55
CA ARG A 286 -4.71 -8.07 8.73
C ARG A 286 -4.93 -6.56 8.90
N VAL A 287 -6.04 -6.22 9.52
CA VAL A 287 -6.42 -4.82 9.79
C VAL A 287 -6.61 -4.59 11.29
N ASN A 288 -6.63 -3.33 11.71
CA ASN A 288 -7.10 -2.95 13.04
C ASN A 288 -8.36 -2.10 12.88
N VAL A 289 -9.52 -2.74 12.99
CA VAL A 289 -10.82 -2.06 12.84
C VAL A 289 -11.02 -1.02 13.93
N GLN A 290 -10.55 -1.29 15.17
CA GLN A 290 -10.68 -0.36 16.28
C GLN A 290 -9.90 0.93 16.03
N ASN A 291 -8.71 0.86 15.41
CA ASN A 291 -7.97 2.07 15.04
C ASN A 291 -8.73 2.93 14.02
N ALA A 292 -9.39 2.31 13.04
CA ALA A 292 -10.22 3.06 12.10
C ALA A 292 -11.42 3.73 12.79
N ILE A 293 -12.04 3.06 13.77
CA ILE A 293 -13.10 3.61 14.59
C ILE A 293 -12.58 4.82 15.43
N ASN A 294 -11.43 4.67 16.06
CA ASN A 294 -10.81 5.73 16.86
C ASN A 294 -10.47 6.96 15.99
N VAL A 295 -9.91 6.74 14.80
CA VAL A 295 -9.64 7.81 13.81
C VAL A 295 -10.93 8.51 13.40
N ALA A 296 -12.00 7.77 13.14
CA ALA A 296 -13.30 8.34 12.76
C ALA A 296 -13.95 9.20 13.84
N LYS A 297 -13.76 8.82 15.10
CA LYS A 297 -14.23 9.59 16.28
C LYS A 297 -13.61 10.98 16.33
N GLU A 298 -12.34 11.08 15.98
CA GLU A 298 -11.59 12.34 15.98
C GLU A 298 -11.79 13.17 14.70
N GLY A 299 -12.53 12.65 13.72
CA GLY A 299 -12.74 13.27 12.42
C GLY A 299 -13.16 14.74 12.44
N PRO A 300 -14.18 15.13 13.24
CA PRO A 300 -14.62 16.53 13.33
C PRO A 300 -13.55 17.45 13.86
N LYS A 301 -12.77 17.00 14.84
CA LYS A 301 -11.71 17.78 15.45
C LYS A 301 -10.58 18.12 14.48
N PHE A 302 -10.33 17.23 13.52
CA PHE A 302 -9.26 17.37 12.53
C PHE A 302 -9.78 17.78 11.14
N GLY A 303 -11.08 17.99 11.01
CA GLY A 303 -11.69 18.56 9.81
C GLY A 303 -11.72 17.64 8.60
N PHE A 304 -11.59 16.32 8.77
CA PHE A 304 -11.75 15.37 7.66
C PHE A 304 -13.15 14.75 7.58
N THR A 305 -13.96 14.86 8.65
CA THR A 305 -15.40 14.66 8.64
C THR A 305 -16.09 15.79 9.40
N LYS A 306 -17.37 16.04 9.12
CA LYS A 306 -18.18 17.07 9.81
C LYS A 306 -18.77 16.55 11.12
N ALA A 307 -18.96 15.23 11.21
CA ALA A 307 -19.51 14.56 12.38
C ALA A 307 -18.68 13.34 12.78
N ASP A 308 -18.86 12.88 14.00
CA ASP A 308 -18.30 11.62 14.48
C ASP A 308 -18.93 10.44 13.72
N MET A 309 -18.12 9.74 12.94
CA MET A 309 -18.53 8.57 12.14
C MET A 309 -18.16 7.24 12.79
N SER A 310 -17.62 7.23 14.02
CA SER A 310 -17.12 6.01 14.68
C SER A 310 -18.16 4.89 14.75
N GLY A 311 -19.43 5.23 14.96
CA GLY A 311 -20.52 4.26 15.01
C GLY A 311 -20.90 3.60 13.68
N LYS A 312 -20.34 4.07 12.55
CA LYS A 312 -20.65 3.56 11.20
C LYS A 312 -19.46 2.92 10.49
N VAL A 313 -18.25 3.16 11.01
CA VAL A 313 -17.00 2.75 10.34
C VAL A 313 -16.86 1.24 10.25
N ALA A 314 -17.27 0.51 11.29
CA ALA A 314 -17.18 -0.95 11.30
C ALA A 314 -17.95 -1.61 10.14
N ASP A 315 -19.06 -1.02 9.69
CA ASP A 315 -19.90 -1.52 8.60
C ASP A 315 -19.19 -1.53 7.24
N TYR A 316 -18.10 -0.77 7.11
CA TYR A 316 -17.28 -0.76 5.89
C TYR A 316 -16.29 -1.91 5.80
N PHE A 317 -16.07 -2.67 6.88
CA PHE A 317 -15.17 -3.81 6.88
C PHE A 317 -15.95 -5.10 6.67
N ASP A 318 -15.65 -5.80 5.57
CA ASP A 318 -16.15 -7.16 5.32
C ASP A 318 -14.96 -8.12 5.16
N LEU A 319 -14.50 -8.63 6.29
CA LEU A 319 -13.37 -9.55 6.34
C LEU A 319 -13.79 -11.02 6.14
N SER A 320 -15.07 -11.29 5.86
CA SER A 320 -15.57 -12.65 5.66
C SER A 320 -14.92 -13.38 4.48
N TYR A 321 -14.60 -12.64 3.41
CA TYR A 321 -13.88 -13.15 2.24
C TYR A 321 -12.43 -13.53 2.59
N LEU A 322 -11.77 -12.69 3.38
CA LEU A 322 -10.40 -12.93 3.84
C LEU A 322 -10.36 -14.10 4.83
N ALA A 323 -11.36 -14.20 5.71
CA ALA A 323 -11.50 -15.34 6.64
C ALA A 323 -11.61 -16.65 5.88
N GLU A 324 -12.44 -16.72 4.83
CA GLU A 324 -12.57 -17.89 3.97
C GLU A 324 -11.27 -18.17 3.17
N ALA A 325 -10.56 -17.15 2.75
CA ALA A 325 -9.31 -17.31 2.02
C ALA A 325 -8.17 -17.86 2.89
N THR A 326 -8.11 -17.47 4.18
CA THR A 326 -7.02 -17.76 5.10
C THR A 326 -7.32 -18.88 6.11
N GLY A 327 -8.59 -19.18 6.34
CA GLY A 327 -9.04 -20.07 7.43
C GLY A 327 -8.95 -19.43 8.83
N GLN A 328 -8.64 -18.13 8.94
CA GLN A 328 -8.60 -17.39 10.20
C GLN A 328 -9.98 -16.80 10.51
N SER A 329 -10.26 -16.52 11.79
CA SER A 329 -11.51 -15.85 12.16
C SER A 329 -11.50 -14.37 11.76
N VAL A 330 -12.68 -13.80 11.51
CA VAL A 330 -12.86 -12.36 11.24
C VAL A 330 -12.28 -11.52 12.38
N GLU A 331 -12.46 -11.96 13.63
CA GLU A 331 -11.92 -11.28 14.81
C GLU A 331 -10.39 -11.24 14.81
N GLN A 332 -9.73 -12.37 14.52
CA GLN A 332 -8.27 -12.42 14.40
C GLN A 332 -7.75 -11.51 13.29
N LEU A 333 -8.47 -11.43 12.16
CA LEU A 333 -8.10 -10.60 11.02
C LEU A 333 -8.35 -9.11 11.28
N GLY A 334 -9.35 -8.77 12.09
CA GLY A 334 -9.78 -7.41 12.41
C GLY A 334 -9.09 -6.76 13.63
N SER A 335 -8.31 -7.54 14.39
CA SER A 335 -7.69 -7.13 15.66
C SER A 335 -6.16 -7.07 15.60
N TYR A 336 -5.59 -6.69 14.47
CA TYR A 336 -4.14 -6.58 14.34
C TYR A 336 -3.59 -5.52 15.31
N GLY A 337 -2.73 -5.96 16.25
CA GLY A 337 -1.98 -5.09 17.13
C GLY A 337 -0.57 -4.76 16.60
N PRO A 338 0.10 -3.74 17.15
CA PRO A 338 1.46 -3.38 16.80
C PRO A 338 2.46 -4.50 17.05
#